data_9b69dbdc7c6533a5a3246d61ee117dfb
#
_entry.id   9b69dbdc7c6533a5a3246d61ee117dfb
#
_cell.length_a   1.000
_cell.length_b   1.000
_cell.length_c   1.000
_cell.angle_alpha   90.00
_cell.angle_beta   90.00
_cell.angle_gamma   90.00
#
_symmetry.space_group_name_H-M   'P 1'
#
loop_
_entity.id
_entity.type
_entity.pdbx_description
1 polymer ?
#
loop_
_entity_poly.entity_id
_entity_poly.type
_entity_poly.pdbx_seq_one_letter_code
_entity_poly.pdbx_strand_id
1 'polypeptide(L)'
;VLVTRLMRPTEDRMKIAKLAFGLICLAILASNIVTMSRWSEARGVYDDICYLRQAHLFQRLGIGGLNTNAQLDYDHYFEGKLKQIAFAEWQDPLRWPCHNPMPSGKVVMQYPPGTGFLLALFPEGNQVVPLYIVASLIVCSLALAAIAMARTPPAILGAGLFGALAVYLMINPAKASYSIAPTMALCAVAGFLTALWLTGGKRSVLLIALVGLLLGASVNFRLPNALLAAGHAIYLALAFLRTRTLSGFAQGLGFGAAVLVGMAPTLVAQAINAGSPLATTYGSADVVAPAFDLAVLGRYLRDMQFVLIVLAAGSTAWSLRVGEGSVRQVALVVAGNLVVNLGFFLSHPVFTPYYVVPIAMLSLWSVAFAWLMQPEQVVALGRATTSLGVPSR
;
A
#
# COMPACT_ATOMS: atom_id res chain seq x y z
N VAL A 1 43.29 -10.20 16.52
CA VAL A 1 42.60 -9.74 17.74
C VAL A 1 42.45 -8.23 17.77
N LEU A 2 43.45 -7.42 17.31
CA LEU A 2 43.35 -5.94 17.28
C LEU A 2 42.36 -5.41 16.22
N VAL A 3 42.30 -6.03 15.04
CA VAL A 3 41.41 -5.63 13.93
C VAL A 3 39.93 -5.88 14.28
N THR A 4 39.61 -6.91 15.05
CA THR A 4 38.23 -7.22 15.49
C THR A 4 37.73 -6.29 16.60
N ARG A 5 38.59 -5.64 17.37
CA ARG A 5 38.20 -4.60 18.37
C ARG A 5 37.84 -3.26 17.72
N LEU A 6 38.45 -2.93 16.59
CA LEU A 6 38.17 -1.68 15.86
C LEU A 6 36.82 -1.71 15.09
N MET A 7 36.21 -2.89 14.91
CA MET A 7 34.98 -3.04 14.12
C MET A 7 33.68 -3.17 14.96
N ARG A 8 33.76 -3.17 16.29
CA ARG A 8 32.51 -3.05 17.09
C ARG A 8 32.16 -1.57 17.22
N PRO A 9 31.10 -1.09 16.55
CA PRO A 9 30.63 0.26 16.80
C PRO A 9 30.26 0.34 18.27
N THR A 10 30.76 1.35 18.96
CA THR A 10 30.34 1.63 20.33
C THR A 10 28.84 1.83 20.35
N GLU A 11 28.14 1.46 21.42
CA GLU A 11 26.70 1.63 21.58
C GLU A 11 26.27 3.08 21.25
N ASP A 12 27.10 4.05 21.57
CA ASP A 12 26.88 5.46 21.28
C ASP A 12 26.86 5.77 19.76
N ARG A 13 27.72 5.13 18.95
CA ARG A 13 27.70 5.29 17.50
C ARG A 13 26.42 4.77 16.89
N MET A 14 25.87 3.68 17.42
CA MET A 14 24.59 3.16 16.95
C MET A 14 23.42 4.08 17.34
N LYS A 15 23.43 4.66 18.54
CA LYS A 15 22.44 5.66 18.96
C LYS A 15 22.50 6.92 18.08
N ILE A 16 23.71 7.41 17.79
CA ILE A 16 23.91 8.56 16.89
C ILE A 16 23.40 8.25 15.49
N ALA A 17 23.70 7.06 14.93
CA ALA A 17 23.22 6.67 13.61
C ALA A 17 21.69 6.59 13.56
N LYS A 18 21.03 5.99 14.57
CA LYS A 18 19.57 5.95 14.67
C LYS A 18 18.98 7.36 14.75
N LEU A 19 19.55 8.24 15.56
CA LEU A 19 19.12 9.63 15.67
C LEU A 19 19.26 10.35 14.32
N ALA A 20 20.39 10.19 13.64
CA ALA A 20 20.64 10.82 12.35
C ALA A 20 19.60 10.38 11.30
N PHE A 21 19.34 9.06 11.16
CA PHE A 21 18.32 8.58 10.24
C PHE A 21 16.90 8.99 10.64
N GLY A 22 16.59 9.03 11.94
CA GLY A 22 15.33 9.57 12.45
C GLY A 22 15.13 11.03 12.05
N LEU A 23 16.15 11.86 12.23
CA LEU A 23 16.14 13.27 11.82
C LEU A 23 16.01 13.43 10.29
N ILE A 24 16.65 12.57 9.50
CA ILE A 24 16.47 12.55 8.04
C ILE A 24 15.02 12.26 7.68
N CYS A 25 14.38 11.23 8.27
CA CYS A 25 12.97 10.93 8.02
C CYS A 25 12.06 12.12 8.39
N LEU A 26 12.31 12.77 9.54
CA LEU A 26 11.55 13.95 9.96
C LEU A 26 11.79 15.16 9.05
N ALA A 27 13.01 15.37 8.58
CA ALA A 27 13.33 16.43 7.63
C ALA A 27 12.62 16.22 6.26
N ILE A 28 12.58 14.97 5.77
CA ILE A 28 11.83 14.62 4.56
C ILE A 28 10.33 14.85 4.79
N LEU A 29 9.77 14.42 5.93
CA LEU A 29 8.37 14.68 6.28
C LEU A 29 8.07 16.18 6.30
N ALA A 30 8.90 16.97 6.94
CA ALA A 30 8.75 18.43 6.98
C ALA A 30 8.80 19.05 5.57
N SER A 31 9.76 18.61 4.74
CA SER A 31 9.84 19.02 3.32
C SER A 31 8.59 18.64 2.54
N ASN A 32 8.06 17.43 2.77
CA ASN A 32 6.81 16.99 2.16
C ASN A 32 5.63 17.88 2.56
N ILE A 33 5.51 18.21 3.85
CA ILE A 33 4.44 19.09 4.36
C ILE A 33 4.53 20.49 3.75
N VAL A 34 5.74 21.07 3.68
CA VAL A 34 5.96 22.38 3.02
C VAL A 34 5.62 22.32 1.53
N THR A 35 5.92 21.21 0.87
CA THR A 35 5.56 21.02 -0.54
C THR A 35 4.04 20.93 -0.71
N MET A 36 3.38 20.16 0.14
CA MET A 36 1.92 19.96 0.10
C MET A 36 1.14 21.25 0.43
N SER A 37 1.67 22.10 1.31
CA SER A 37 1.01 23.37 1.65
C SER A 37 0.83 24.33 0.45
N ARG A 38 1.57 24.08 -0.65
CA ARG A 38 1.48 24.83 -1.91
C ARG A 38 0.57 24.16 -2.94
N TRP A 39 -0.06 23.04 -2.62
CA TRP A 39 -0.91 22.32 -3.55
C TRP A 39 -2.26 22.99 -3.69
N SER A 40 -2.75 23.07 -4.93
CA SER A 40 -4.14 23.31 -5.22
C SER A 40 -4.91 21.98 -5.19
N GLU A 41 -6.12 21.98 -4.67
CA GLU A 41 -7.01 20.82 -4.76
C GLU A 41 -7.43 20.52 -6.21
N ALA A 42 -7.58 21.56 -7.03
CA ALA A 42 -7.84 21.42 -8.46
C ALA A 42 -6.55 21.21 -9.26
N ARG A 43 -5.97 20.04 -9.16
CA ARG A 43 -4.63 19.74 -9.75
C ARG A 43 -4.67 19.35 -11.22
N GLY A 44 -5.83 19.36 -11.84
CA GLY A 44 -5.97 19.02 -13.26
C GLY A 44 -5.87 17.52 -13.58
N VAL A 45 -5.86 16.66 -12.56
CA VAL A 45 -5.96 15.20 -12.72
C VAL A 45 -7.42 14.80 -12.56
N TYR A 46 -8.00 14.18 -13.55
CA TYR A 46 -9.43 13.85 -13.55
C TYR A 46 -9.85 12.96 -12.39
N ASP A 47 -9.05 11.95 -12.05
CA ASP A 47 -9.28 11.08 -10.90
C ASP A 47 -9.47 11.88 -9.61
N ASP A 48 -8.60 12.85 -9.39
CA ASP A 48 -8.53 13.63 -8.15
C ASP A 48 -9.78 14.50 -7.98
N ILE A 49 -10.27 15.10 -9.06
CA ILE A 49 -11.51 15.92 -9.05
C ILE A 49 -12.73 15.05 -8.80
N CYS A 50 -12.74 13.82 -9.33
CA CYS A 50 -13.82 12.86 -9.07
C CYS A 50 -13.87 12.48 -7.58
N TYR A 51 -12.73 12.30 -6.92
CA TYR A 51 -12.71 12.06 -5.47
C TYR A 51 -13.20 13.27 -4.67
N LEU A 52 -12.93 14.50 -5.11
CA LEU A 52 -13.48 15.70 -4.47
C LEU A 52 -15.00 15.76 -4.62
N ARG A 53 -15.56 15.42 -5.79
CA ARG A 53 -17.01 15.27 -5.97
C ARG A 53 -17.59 14.25 -5.00
N GLN A 54 -16.96 13.11 -4.87
CA GLN A 54 -17.41 12.06 -3.94
C GLN A 54 -17.35 12.54 -2.48
N ALA A 55 -16.29 13.27 -2.11
CA ALA A 55 -16.19 13.88 -0.78
C ALA A 55 -17.33 14.88 -0.52
N HIS A 56 -17.63 15.73 -1.50
CA HIS A 56 -18.76 16.67 -1.42
C HIS A 56 -20.10 15.95 -1.24
N LEU A 57 -20.34 14.85 -1.98
CA LEU A 57 -21.54 14.03 -1.79
C LEU A 57 -21.62 13.46 -0.37
N PHE A 58 -20.52 12.97 0.21
CA PHE A 58 -20.51 12.50 1.59
C PHE A 58 -20.76 13.63 2.61
N GLN A 59 -20.17 14.79 2.42
CA GLN A 59 -20.40 15.95 3.31
C GLN A 59 -21.86 16.41 3.28
N ARG A 60 -22.49 16.37 2.11
CA ARG A 60 -23.87 16.82 1.93
C ARG A 60 -24.90 15.76 2.33
N LEU A 61 -24.67 14.49 2.02
CA LEU A 61 -25.67 13.43 2.12
C LEU A 61 -25.31 12.35 3.17
N GLY A 62 -24.18 12.49 3.89
CA GLY A 62 -23.70 11.45 4.79
C GLY A 62 -23.48 10.12 4.05
N ILE A 63 -24.00 9.02 4.60
CA ILE A 63 -23.91 7.68 3.97
C ILE A 63 -24.59 7.64 2.58
N GLY A 64 -25.55 8.53 2.32
CA GLY A 64 -26.16 8.69 0.99
C GLY A 64 -25.16 9.05 -0.11
N GLY A 65 -24.00 9.59 0.24
CA GLY A 65 -22.87 9.84 -0.68
C GLY A 65 -22.25 8.59 -1.31
N LEU A 66 -22.64 7.38 -0.89
CA LEU A 66 -22.35 6.14 -1.61
C LEU A 66 -23.05 6.07 -2.98
N ASN A 67 -24.17 6.76 -3.14
CA ASN A 67 -24.81 6.95 -4.45
C ASN A 67 -24.09 8.08 -5.19
N THR A 68 -23.47 7.76 -6.32
CA THR A 68 -22.68 8.71 -7.10
C THR A 68 -23.35 9.13 -8.40
N ASN A 69 -24.69 8.92 -8.53
CA ASN A 69 -25.42 9.33 -9.71
C ASN A 69 -25.17 10.83 -10.03
N ALA A 70 -24.89 11.12 -11.31
CA ALA A 70 -24.63 12.48 -11.78
C ALA A 70 -25.79 13.45 -11.47
N GLN A 71 -27.04 12.97 -11.45
CA GLN A 71 -28.22 13.76 -11.08
C GLN A 71 -28.19 14.35 -9.66
N LEU A 72 -27.30 13.83 -8.79
CA LEU A 72 -27.10 14.39 -7.44
C LEU A 72 -26.24 15.66 -7.44
N ASP A 73 -25.74 16.11 -8.59
CA ASP A 73 -24.99 17.38 -8.74
C ASP A 73 -25.90 18.59 -8.98
N TYR A 74 -27.10 18.59 -8.40
CA TYR A 74 -28.09 19.69 -8.57
C TYR A 74 -27.62 21.04 -7.99
N ASP A 75 -26.56 21.05 -7.19
CA ASP A 75 -25.86 22.24 -6.69
C ASP A 75 -24.71 22.69 -7.60
N HIS A 76 -24.51 22.01 -8.73
CA HIS A 76 -23.48 22.32 -9.74
C HIS A 76 -22.05 22.32 -9.22
N TYR A 77 -21.78 21.61 -8.11
CA TYR A 77 -20.44 21.53 -7.53
C TYR A 77 -19.42 20.97 -8.51
N PHE A 78 -19.74 19.80 -9.11
CA PHE A 78 -18.80 19.13 -9.99
C PHE A 78 -18.62 19.89 -11.32
N GLU A 79 -19.69 20.44 -11.87
CA GLU A 79 -19.59 21.34 -13.03
C GLU A 79 -18.66 22.52 -12.74
N GLY A 80 -18.74 23.13 -11.55
CA GLY A 80 -17.84 24.18 -11.11
C GLY A 80 -16.39 23.75 -11.08
N LYS A 81 -16.10 22.55 -10.55
CA LYS A 81 -14.75 21.96 -10.54
C LYS A 81 -14.24 21.67 -11.95
N LEU A 82 -15.08 21.14 -12.83
CA LEU A 82 -14.72 20.88 -14.23
C LEU A 82 -14.40 22.17 -14.99
N LYS A 83 -15.16 23.24 -14.77
CA LYS A 83 -14.88 24.58 -15.33
C LYS A 83 -13.53 25.10 -14.83
N GLN A 84 -13.23 24.92 -13.54
CA GLN A 84 -11.97 25.36 -12.94
C GLN A 84 -10.74 24.74 -13.59
N ILE A 85 -10.86 23.49 -14.08
CA ILE A 85 -9.78 22.80 -14.81
C ILE A 85 -9.89 22.94 -16.33
N ALA A 86 -10.77 23.81 -16.83
CA ALA A 86 -11.05 24.03 -18.25
C ALA A 86 -11.43 22.74 -19.03
N PHE A 87 -12.18 21.84 -18.39
CA PHE A 87 -12.69 20.64 -19.05
C PHE A 87 -13.77 21.04 -20.07
N ALA A 88 -13.59 20.66 -21.34
CA ALA A 88 -14.43 21.17 -22.44
C ALA A 88 -15.89 20.70 -22.35
N GLU A 89 -16.13 19.49 -21.90
CA GLU A 89 -17.45 18.82 -21.95
C GLU A 89 -18.15 18.85 -20.56
N TRP A 90 -17.91 19.89 -19.76
CA TRP A 90 -18.43 20.01 -18.40
C TRP A 90 -19.97 20.01 -18.29
N GLN A 91 -20.67 20.33 -19.38
CA GLN A 91 -22.15 20.41 -19.42
C GLN A 91 -22.83 19.05 -19.61
N ASP A 92 -22.09 18.04 -20.10
CA ASP A 92 -22.67 16.73 -20.43
C ASP A 92 -22.23 15.66 -19.42
N PRO A 93 -23.12 15.24 -18.50
CA PRO A 93 -22.78 14.20 -17.52
C PRO A 93 -22.34 12.87 -18.14
N LEU A 94 -22.74 12.55 -19.37
CA LEU A 94 -22.31 11.34 -20.07
C LEU A 94 -20.84 11.40 -20.49
N ARG A 95 -20.26 12.58 -20.53
CA ARG A 95 -18.85 12.84 -20.89
C ARG A 95 -17.98 13.26 -19.72
N TRP A 96 -18.58 13.37 -18.53
CA TRP A 96 -17.81 13.71 -17.35
C TRP A 96 -16.70 12.69 -17.10
N PRO A 97 -15.48 13.12 -16.71
CA PRO A 97 -14.40 12.20 -16.41
C PRO A 97 -14.81 11.27 -15.26
N CYS A 98 -14.30 10.05 -15.27
CA CYS A 98 -14.58 9.02 -14.27
C CYS A 98 -16.06 8.64 -14.10
N HIS A 99 -16.94 9.02 -15.00
CA HIS A 99 -18.35 8.69 -14.96
C HIS A 99 -18.73 7.77 -16.10
N ASN A 100 -19.53 6.75 -15.78
CA ASN A 100 -19.96 5.75 -16.75
C ASN A 100 -21.48 5.57 -16.70
N PRO A 101 -22.12 5.41 -17.87
CA PRO A 101 -23.52 5.02 -17.94
C PRO A 101 -23.69 3.56 -17.49
N MET A 102 -24.68 3.33 -16.62
CA MET A 102 -25.06 2.00 -16.15
C MET A 102 -26.29 1.49 -16.90
N PRO A 103 -26.50 0.17 -16.96
CA PRO A 103 -27.71 -0.41 -17.59
C PRO A 103 -29.02 0.10 -16.96
N SER A 104 -28.98 0.57 -15.73
CA SER A 104 -30.12 1.20 -15.03
C SER A 104 -30.47 2.62 -15.55
N GLY A 105 -29.72 3.18 -16.51
CA GLY A 105 -29.85 4.56 -16.98
C GLY A 105 -29.17 5.60 -16.08
N LYS A 106 -28.57 5.21 -14.96
CA LYS A 106 -27.77 6.10 -14.11
C LYS A 106 -26.41 6.38 -14.76
N VAL A 107 -25.89 7.59 -14.57
CA VAL A 107 -24.50 7.93 -14.86
C VAL A 107 -23.79 8.04 -13.50
N VAL A 108 -22.83 7.16 -13.23
CA VAL A 108 -22.23 7.00 -11.91
C VAL A 108 -20.71 7.07 -11.98
N MET A 109 -20.10 7.48 -10.87
CA MET A 109 -18.66 7.53 -10.76
C MET A 109 -18.08 6.11 -10.63
N GLN A 110 -16.94 5.86 -11.31
CA GLN A 110 -16.34 4.54 -11.37
C GLN A 110 -15.55 4.16 -10.12
N TYR A 111 -15.07 5.13 -9.32
CA TYR A 111 -14.16 4.84 -8.22
C TYR A 111 -14.86 4.34 -6.95
N PRO A 112 -14.19 3.45 -6.18
CA PRO A 112 -14.64 3.06 -4.84
C PRO A 112 -14.76 4.24 -3.89
N PRO A 113 -15.57 4.13 -2.81
CA PRO A 113 -16.00 5.26 -1.99
C PRO A 113 -14.96 5.77 -0.98
N GLY A 114 -13.91 5.00 -0.68
CA GLY A 114 -13.07 5.27 0.49
C GLY A 114 -12.23 6.53 0.39
N THR A 115 -11.70 6.87 -0.79
CA THR A 115 -10.92 8.10 -0.95
C THR A 115 -11.80 9.33 -0.73
N GLY A 116 -12.97 9.37 -1.37
CA GLY A 116 -13.93 10.45 -1.16
C GLY A 116 -14.41 10.54 0.28
N PHE A 117 -14.68 9.39 0.92
CA PHE A 117 -15.06 9.37 2.34
C PHE A 117 -13.97 9.96 3.24
N LEU A 118 -12.69 9.59 3.05
CA LEU A 118 -11.59 10.14 3.86
C LEU A 118 -11.39 11.64 3.60
N LEU A 119 -11.53 12.11 2.38
CA LEU A 119 -11.48 13.52 2.05
C LEU A 119 -12.64 14.29 2.72
N ALA A 120 -13.83 13.69 2.80
CA ALA A 120 -15.00 14.29 3.43
C ALA A 120 -14.85 14.56 4.94
N LEU A 121 -13.87 13.93 5.60
CA LEU A 121 -13.56 14.18 7.01
C LEU A 121 -12.94 15.57 7.24
N PHE A 122 -12.48 16.24 6.19
CA PHE A 122 -11.85 17.55 6.25
C PHE A 122 -12.71 18.61 5.54
N PRO A 123 -12.64 19.88 5.96
CA PRO A 123 -13.41 20.96 5.35
C PRO A 123 -13.17 21.09 3.85
N GLU A 124 -14.21 21.39 3.09
CA GLU A 124 -14.10 21.67 1.65
C GLU A 124 -13.07 22.76 1.37
N GLY A 125 -12.25 22.56 0.33
CA GLY A 125 -11.12 23.43 0.01
C GLY A 125 -9.83 23.13 0.78
N ASN A 126 -9.91 22.29 1.85
CA ASN A 126 -8.78 21.86 2.66
C ASN A 126 -8.84 20.34 2.95
N GLN A 127 -9.13 19.54 1.95
CA GLN A 127 -9.35 18.09 2.12
C GLN A 127 -8.09 17.27 1.85
N VAL A 128 -7.33 17.64 0.84
CA VAL A 128 -6.23 16.84 0.29
C VAL A 128 -5.00 16.87 1.20
N VAL A 129 -4.58 18.06 1.61
CA VAL A 129 -3.35 18.24 2.41
C VAL A 129 -3.43 17.50 3.75
N PRO A 130 -4.51 17.63 4.55
CA PRO A 130 -4.64 16.88 5.80
C PRO A 130 -4.66 15.36 5.59
N LEU A 131 -5.31 14.85 4.54
CA LEU A 131 -5.30 13.41 4.22
C LEU A 131 -3.86 12.91 4.01
N TYR A 132 -3.08 13.64 3.21
CA TYR A 132 -1.69 13.28 2.95
C TYR A 132 -0.79 13.41 4.19
N ILE A 133 -1.03 14.42 5.03
CA ILE A 133 -0.31 14.58 6.31
C ILE A 133 -0.56 13.38 7.21
N VAL A 134 -1.82 12.98 7.41
CA VAL A 134 -2.16 11.80 8.25
C VAL A 134 -1.51 10.55 7.72
N ALA A 135 -1.62 10.27 6.41
CA ALA A 135 -0.99 9.11 5.80
C ALA A 135 0.55 9.15 5.93
N SER A 136 1.17 10.32 5.72
CA SER A 136 2.62 10.49 5.85
C SER A 136 3.11 10.33 7.30
N LEU A 137 2.33 10.77 8.28
CA LEU A 137 2.64 10.57 9.70
C LEU A 137 2.62 9.09 10.08
N ILE A 138 1.65 8.30 9.57
CA ILE A 138 1.60 6.85 9.80
C ILE A 138 2.86 6.18 9.24
N VAL A 139 3.22 6.47 7.99
CA VAL A 139 4.41 5.91 7.34
C VAL A 139 5.69 6.33 8.04
N CYS A 140 5.82 7.61 8.42
CA CYS A 140 6.97 8.11 9.16
C CYS A 140 7.10 7.46 10.53
N SER A 141 6.00 7.28 11.26
CA SER A 141 5.99 6.61 12.57
C SER A 141 6.49 5.17 12.46
N LEU A 142 6.09 4.43 11.42
CA LEU A 142 6.59 3.09 11.17
C LEU A 142 8.06 3.07 10.73
N ALA A 143 8.51 4.07 9.97
CA ALA A 143 9.92 4.24 9.62
C ALA A 143 10.79 4.47 10.89
N LEU A 144 10.34 5.35 11.78
CA LEU A 144 11.01 5.59 13.06
C LEU A 144 11.00 4.34 13.94
N ALA A 145 9.88 3.59 13.97
CA ALA A 145 9.80 2.32 14.69
C ALA A 145 10.79 1.29 14.13
N ALA A 146 10.91 1.16 12.81
CA ALA A 146 11.87 0.27 12.16
C ALA A 146 13.32 0.64 12.52
N ILE A 147 13.67 1.94 12.51
CA ILE A 147 14.99 2.44 12.90
C ILE A 147 15.25 2.14 14.39
N ALA A 148 14.27 2.35 15.26
CA ALA A 148 14.39 2.08 16.69
C ALA A 148 14.62 0.59 16.97
N MET A 149 13.93 -0.30 16.26
CA MET A 149 14.05 -1.76 16.39
C MET A 149 15.37 -2.32 15.85
N ALA A 150 16.04 -1.63 14.94
CA ALA A 150 17.30 -2.09 14.34
C ALA A 150 18.41 -2.20 15.40
N ARG A 151 19.09 -3.37 15.50
CA ARG A 151 20.06 -3.68 16.55
C ARG A 151 21.50 -3.78 16.05
N THR A 152 21.71 -3.79 14.74
CA THR A 152 23.04 -3.91 14.12
C THR A 152 23.28 -2.77 13.14
N PRO A 153 24.54 -2.39 12.86
CA PRO A 153 24.82 -1.31 11.90
C PRO A 153 24.20 -1.51 10.52
N PRO A 154 24.24 -2.71 9.90
CA PRO A 154 23.58 -2.95 8.64
C PRO A 154 22.04 -2.81 8.72
N ALA A 155 21.44 -3.26 9.85
CA ALA A 155 20.00 -3.10 10.06
C ALA A 155 19.61 -1.64 10.24
N ILE A 156 20.42 -0.83 10.95
CA ILE A 156 20.20 0.62 11.11
C ILE A 156 20.30 1.33 9.76
N LEU A 157 21.31 1.00 8.97
CA LEU A 157 21.47 1.55 7.61
C LEU A 157 20.28 1.17 6.73
N GLY A 158 19.92 -0.11 6.68
CA GLY A 158 18.79 -0.61 5.88
C GLY A 158 17.46 0.02 6.30
N ALA A 159 17.15 0.03 7.61
CA ALA A 159 15.92 0.65 8.13
C ALA A 159 15.91 2.18 7.90
N GLY A 160 17.05 2.85 8.03
CA GLY A 160 17.18 4.28 7.80
C GLY A 160 16.96 4.66 6.35
N LEU A 161 17.64 3.98 5.42
CA LEU A 161 17.48 4.23 3.98
C LEU A 161 16.07 3.88 3.49
N PHE A 162 15.54 2.74 3.93
CA PHE A 162 14.17 2.34 3.57
C PHE A 162 13.13 3.30 4.17
N GLY A 163 13.28 3.70 5.43
CA GLY A 163 12.41 4.67 6.09
C GLY A 163 12.41 6.02 5.37
N ALA A 164 13.59 6.55 5.02
CA ALA A 164 13.72 7.77 4.24
C ALA A 164 13.04 7.66 2.88
N LEU A 165 13.26 6.56 2.14
CA LEU A 165 12.59 6.27 0.87
C LEU A 165 11.09 6.23 1.04
N ALA A 166 10.57 5.50 2.05
CA ALA A 166 9.14 5.35 2.28
C ALA A 166 8.45 6.69 2.55
N VAL A 167 9.05 7.55 3.40
CA VAL A 167 8.51 8.89 3.68
C VAL A 167 8.59 9.79 2.44
N TYR A 168 9.68 9.72 1.67
CA TYR A 168 9.83 10.47 0.43
C TYR A 168 8.77 10.11 -0.60
N LEU A 169 8.44 8.82 -0.74
CA LEU A 169 7.47 8.33 -1.72
C LEU A 169 6.02 8.79 -1.43
N MET A 170 5.71 9.25 -0.21
CA MET A 170 4.34 9.67 0.12
C MET A 170 3.79 10.77 -0.76
N ILE A 171 4.63 11.67 -1.30
CA ILE A 171 4.19 12.76 -2.17
C ILE A 171 4.81 12.76 -3.56
N ASN A 172 5.87 11.96 -3.79
CA ASN A 172 6.59 11.93 -5.06
C ASN A 172 5.91 10.95 -6.02
N PRO A 173 6.37 9.75 -6.28
CA PRO A 173 5.66 8.86 -7.23
C PRO A 173 4.22 8.55 -6.83
N ALA A 174 3.87 8.62 -5.54
CA ALA A 174 2.54 8.33 -5.05
C ALA A 174 1.51 9.45 -5.28
N LYS A 175 1.94 10.66 -5.67
CA LYS A 175 1.02 11.80 -5.90
C LYS A 175 0.16 11.67 -7.16
N ALA A 176 0.32 10.62 -7.93
CA ALA A 176 -0.44 10.41 -9.15
C ALA A 176 -1.97 10.34 -8.93
N SER A 177 -2.42 10.01 -7.71
CA SER A 177 -3.82 10.00 -7.33
C SER A 177 -3.98 10.08 -5.82
N TYR A 178 -5.02 10.76 -5.34
CA TYR A 178 -5.33 10.90 -3.90
C TYR A 178 -5.58 9.57 -3.20
N SER A 179 -5.96 8.53 -3.93
CA SER A 179 -6.16 7.19 -3.40
C SER A 179 -4.87 6.48 -2.96
N ILE A 180 -3.71 6.92 -3.46
CA ILE A 180 -2.44 6.24 -3.21
C ILE A 180 -1.91 6.49 -1.79
N ALA A 181 -2.02 7.72 -1.28
CA ALA A 181 -1.52 8.05 0.05
C ALA A 181 -2.14 7.18 1.16
N PRO A 182 -3.48 7.06 1.29
CA PRO A 182 -4.09 6.17 2.29
C PRO A 182 -3.79 4.69 2.01
N THR A 183 -3.70 4.26 0.75
CA THR A 183 -3.27 2.89 0.41
C THR A 183 -1.87 2.60 0.93
N MET A 184 -0.92 3.52 0.76
CA MET A 184 0.46 3.40 1.24
C MET A 184 0.53 3.27 2.76
N ALA A 185 -0.26 4.05 3.48
CA ALA A 185 -0.36 3.98 4.93
C ALA A 185 -0.89 2.60 5.39
N LEU A 186 -1.97 2.10 4.76
CA LEU A 186 -2.50 0.77 5.06
C LEU A 186 -1.49 -0.34 4.73
N CYS A 187 -0.78 -0.25 3.59
CA CYS A 187 0.26 -1.20 3.23
C CYS A 187 1.41 -1.24 4.26
N ALA A 188 1.80 -0.09 4.80
CA ALA A 188 2.84 -0.03 5.82
C ALA A 188 2.41 -0.71 7.12
N VAL A 189 1.19 -0.43 7.60
CA VAL A 189 0.63 -1.08 8.80
C VAL A 189 0.39 -2.57 8.56
N ALA A 190 -0.18 -2.97 7.42
CA ALA A 190 -0.40 -4.37 7.07
C ALA A 190 0.91 -5.15 6.96
N GLY A 191 1.97 -4.53 6.41
CA GLY A 191 3.30 -5.12 6.35
C GLY A 191 3.90 -5.37 7.73
N PHE A 192 3.81 -4.38 8.64
CA PHE A 192 4.20 -4.54 10.03
C PHE A 192 3.44 -5.68 10.74
N LEU A 193 2.11 -5.70 10.61
CA LEU A 193 1.26 -6.73 11.24
C LEU A 193 1.50 -8.12 10.63
N THR A 194 1.78 -8.22 9.33
CA THR A 194 2.17 -9.47 8.66
C THR A 194 3.46 -10.03 9.24
N ALA A 195 4.48 -9.19 9.42
CA ALA A 195 5.70 -9.58 10.08
C ALA A 195 5.43 -10.02 11.53
N LEU A 196 4.69 -9.23 12.30
CA LEU A 196 4.34 -9.53 13.70
C LEU A 196 3.55 -10.85 13.82
N TRP A 197 2.61 -11.12 12.92
CA TRP A 197 1.83 -12.36 12.90
C TRP A 197 2.71 -13.61 12.70
N LEU A 198 3.71 -13.54 11.83
CA LEU A 198 4.55 -14.69 11.52
C LEU A 198 5.76 -14.82 12.44
N THR A 199 6.25 -13.72 13.06
CA THR A 199 7.42 -13.73 13.96
C THR A 199 7.02 -13.86 15.44
N GLY A 200 5.78 -13.55 15.83
CA GLY A 200 5.33 -13.42 17.21
C GLY A 200 5.09 -14.73 17.98
N GLY A 201 5.64 -15.87 17.58
CA GLY A 201 5.59 -17.16 18.28
C GLY A 201 4.21 -17.85 18.28
N LYS A 202 3.14 -17.19 18.70
CA LYS A 202 1.76 -17.69 18.57
C LYS A 202 1.04 -16.99 17.42
N ARG A 203 0.68 -17.76 16.39
CA ARG A 203 -0.06 -17.24 15.23
C ARG A 203 -1.48 -16.84 15.63
N SER A 204 -1.68 -15.56 15.92
CA SER A 204 -2.95 -15.02 16.36
C SER A 204 -3.93 -14.88 15.19
N VAL A 205 -5.14 -15.43 15.35
CA VAL A 205 -6.26 -15.21 14.42
C VAL A 205 -6.62 -13.72 14.35
N LEU A 206 -6.53 -13.00 15.47
CA LEU A 206 -6.80 -11.56 15.50
C LEU A 206 -5.81 -10.75 14.64
N LEU A 207 -4.51 -11.07 14.72
CA LEU A 207 -3.51 -10.34 13.92
C LEU A 207 -3.73 -10.54 12.43
N ILE A 208 -3.97 -11.78 12.00
CA ILE A 208 -4.21 -12.04 10.56
C ILE A 208 -5.56 -11.49 10.10
N ALA A 209 -6.58 -11.47 10.96
CA ALA A 209 -7.84 -10.80 10.68
C ALA A 209 -7.65 -9.27 10.54
N LEU A 210 -6.84 -8.64 11.39
CA LEU A 210 -6.50 -7.22 11.23
C LEU A 210 -5.78 -6.94 9.91
N VAL A 211 -4.84 -7.81 9.50
CA VAL A 211 -4.22 -7.71 8.16
C VAL A 211 -5.29 -7.80 7.07
N GLY A 212 -6.18 -8.79 7.16
CA GLY A 212 -7.30 -8.94 6.22
C GLY A 212 -8.19 -7.71 6.16
N LEU A 213 -8.54 -7.14 7.32
CA LEU A 213 -9.35 -5.92 7.42
C LEU A 213 -8.68 -4.72 6.73
N LEU A 214 -7.38 -4.51 6.94
CA LEU A 214 -6.64 -3.41 6.33
C LEU A 214 -6.51 -3.58 4.81
N LEU A 215 -6.21 -4.80 4.35
CA LEU A 215 -6.12 -5.09 2.92
C LEU A 215 -7.49 -4.99 2.25
N GLY A 216 -8.56 -5.48 2.89
CA GLY A 216 -9.93 -5.27 2.45
C GLY A 216 -10.33 -3.79 2.44
N ALA A 217 -9.98 -3.02 3.47
CA ALA A 217 -10.21 -1.59 3.54
C ALA A 217 -9.50 -0.82 2.41
N SER A 218 -8.33 -1.28 1.98
CA SER A 218 -7.60 -0.67 0.86
C SER A 218 -8.36 -0.76 -0.48
N VAL A 219 -9.26 -1.75 -0.64
CA VAL A 219 -10.12 -1.90 -1.82
C VAL A 219 -11.04 -0.68 -1.99
N ASN A 220 -11.43 -0.04 -0.88
CA ASN A 220 -12.25 1.16 -0.93
C ASN A 220 -11.52 2.39 -1.52
N PHE A 221 -10.21 2.33 -1.67
CA PHE A 221 -9.45 3.38 -2.35
C PHE A 221 -9.28 3.07 -3.84
N ARG A 222 -9.03 1.79 -4.16
CA ARG A 222 -8.89 1.30 -5.53
C ARG A 222 -9.29 -0.17 -5.63
N LEU A 223 -10.12 -0.51 -6.60
CA LEU A 223 -10.59 -1.87 -6.78
C LEU A 223 -9.46 -2.90 -6.96
N PRO A 224 -8.39 -2.63 -7.75
CA PRO A 224 -7.26 -3.57 -7.88
C PRO A 224 -6.49 -3.86 -6.59
N ASN A 225 -6.66 -3.06 -5.53
CA ASN A 225 -6.08 -3.35 -4.22
C ASN A 225 -6.61 -4.66 -3.60
N ALA A 226 -7.70 -5.24 -4.12
CA ALA A 226 -8.15 -6.59 -3.75
C ALA A 226 -7.04 -7.64 -3.95
N LEU A 227 -6.19 -7.44 -4.95
CA LEU A 227 -5.06 -8.33 -5.23
C LEU A 227 -3.94 -8.27 -4.18
N LEU A 228 -3.89 -7.22 -3.34
CA LEU A 228 -2.92 -7.13 -2.23
C LEU A 228 -3.14 -8.21 -1.17
N ALA A 229 -4.33 -8.80 -1.09
CA ALA A 229 -4.65 -9.90 -0.19
C ALA A 229 -4.25 -11.29 -0.72
N ALA A 230 -3.93 -11.40 -2.02
CA ALA A 230 -3.78 -12.70 -2.69
C ALA A 230 -2.68 -13.58 -2.08
N GLY A 231 -1.50 -13.03 -1.79
CA GLY A 231 -0.40 -13.82 -1.21
C GLY A 231 -0.72 -14.35 0.18
N HIS A 232 -1.44 -13.58 0.99
CA HIS A 232 -1.91 -14.04 2.30
C HIS A 232 -2.94 -15.16 2.15
N ALA A 233 -3.91 -15.03 1.24
CA ALA A 233 -4.92 -16.05 0.96
C ALA A 233 -4.27 -17.35 0.47
N ILE A 234 -3.33 -17.27 -0.49
CA ILE A 234 -2.60 -18.42 -1.01
C ILE A 234 -1.80 -19.10 0.11
N TYR A 235 -1.06 -18.32 0.91
CA TYR A 235 -0.27 -18.86 2.02
C TYR A 235 -1.14 -19.58 3.04
N LEU A 236 -2.25 -18.96 3.47
CA LEU A 236 -3.18 -19.54 4.44
C LEU A 236 -3.83 -20.81 3.90
N ALA A 237 -4.27 -20.83 2.63
CA ALA A 237 -4.83 -22.00 1.98
C ALA A 237 -3.81 -23.15 1.93
N LEU A 238 -2.58 -22.89 1.47
CA LEU A 238 -1.53 -23.90 1.41
C LEU A 238 -1.13 -24.41 2.81
N ALA A 239 -1.04 -23.52 3.81
CA ALA A 239 -0.74 -23.90 5.18
C ALA A 239 -1.86 -24.79 5.75
N PHE A 240 -3.13 -24.46 5.53
CA PHE A 240 -4.27 -25.27 5.94
C PHE A 240 -4.28 -26.65 5.24
N LEU A 241 -4.10 -26.69 3.94
CA LEU A 241 -4.08 -27.95 3.17
C LEU A 241 -2.98 -28.91 3.64
N ARG A 242 -1.84 -28.38 4.09
CA ARG A 242 -0.72 -29.18 4.61
C ARG A 242 -0.95 -29.69 6.03
N THR A 243 -1.58 -28.89 6.90
CA THR A 243 -1.68 -29.20 8.33
C THR A 243 -3.06 -29.70 8.73
N ARG A 244 -4.13 -29.30 8.03
CA ARG A 244 -5.54 -29.56 8.27
C ARG A 244 -5.97 -29.30 9.72
N THR A 245 -5.37 -28.31 10.36
CA THR A 245 -5.66 -27.97 11.76
C THR A 245 -6.82 -26.97 11.87
N LEU A 246 -7.61 -27.06 12.96
CA LEU A 246 -8.66 -26.10 13.26
C LEU A 246 -8.12 -24.66 13.37
N SER A 247 -6.92 -24.47 13.93
CA SER A 247 -6.27 -23.17 14.01
C SER A 247 -5.95 -22.60 12.61
N GLY A 248 -5.46 -23.44 11.68
CA GLY A 248 -5.21 -23.02 10.29
C GLY A 248 -6.51 -22.62 9.58
N PHE A 249 -7.58 -23.40 9.79
CA PHE A 249 -8.91 -23.07 9.27
C PHE A 249 -9.43 -21.74 9.84
N ALA A 250 -9.35 -21.55 11.15
CA ALA A 250 -9.80 -20.33 11.83
C ALA A 250 -9.01 -19.08 11.33
N GLN A 251 -7.71 -19.21 11.07
CA GLN A 251 -6.90 -18.12 10.51
C GLN A 251 -7.34 -17.78 9.07
N GLY A 252 -7.57 -18.78 8.23
CA GLY A 252 -8.07 -18.58 6.86
C GLY A 252 -9.45 -17.92 6.83
N LEU A 253 -10.38 -18.44 7.66
CA LEU A 253 -11.73 -17.90 7.78
C LEU A 253 -11.73 -16.48 8.34
N GLY A 254 -10.97 -16.25 9.41
CA GLY A 254 -10.83 -14.92 10.04
C GLY A 254 -10.25 -13.88 9.09
N PHE A 255 -9.22 -14.25 8.31
CA PHE A 255 -8.64 -13.39 7.26
C PHE A 255 -9.68 -13.07 6.18
N GLY A 256 -10.30 -14.09 5.58
CA GLY A 256 -11.27 -13.90 4.49
C GLY A 256 -12.49 -13.09 4.91
N ALA A 257 -13.07 -13.39 6.08
CA ALA A 257 -14.19 -12.61 6.65
C ALA A 257 -13.80 -11.14 6.88
N ALA A 258 -12.59 -10.90 7.42
CA ALA A 258 -12.10 -9.55 7.65
C ALA A 258 -11.83 -8.78 6.35
N VAL A 259 -11.34 -9.44 5.30
CA VAL A 259 -11.22 -8.83 3.96
C VAL A 259 -12.60 -8.40 3.45
N LEU A 260 -13.62 -9.26 3.55
CA LEU A 260 -14.99 -8.93 3.13
C LEU A 260 -15.57 -7.77 3.93
N VAL A 261 -15.37 -7.75 5.24
CA VAL A 261 -15.80 -6.64 6.11
C VAL A 261 -15.07 -5.35 5.71
N GLY A 262 -13.76 -5.41 5.48
CA GLY A 262 -12.98 -4.24 5.08
C GLY A 262 -13.44 -3.64 3.74
N MET A 263 -13.80 -4.48 2.76
CA MET A 263 -14.25 -4.03 1.44
C MET A 263 -15.76 -3.75 1.35
N ALA A 264 -16.52 -3.99 2.43
CA ALA A 264 -17.97 -3.85 2.43
C ALA A 264 -18.48 -2.49 1.90
N PRO A 265 -17.87 -1.32 2.21
CA PRO A 265 -18.31 -0.05 1.63
C PRO A 265 -18.28 -0.05 0.09
N THR A 266 -17.26 -0.65 -0.52
CA THR A 266 -17.18 -0.80 -1.99
C THR A 266 -18.30 -1.70 -2.52
N LEU A 267 -18.55 -2.84 -1.88
CA LEU A 267 -19.62 -3.76 -2.29
C LEU A 267 -21.01 -3.10 -2.21
N VAL A 268 -21.25 -2.32 -1.14
CA VAL A 268 -22.50 -1.56 -0.98
C VAL A 268 -22.61 -0.46 -2.05
N ALA A 269 -21.53 0.28 -2.30
CA ALA A 269 -21.52 1.31 -3.35
C ALA A 269 -21.79 0.71 -4.74
N GLN A 270 -21.20 -0.44 -5.07
CA GLN A 270 -21.46 -1.15 -6.32
C GLN A 270 -22.93 -1.61 -6.42
N ALA A 271 -23.50 -2.15 -5.35
CA ALA A 271 -24.89 -2.53 -5.33
C ALA A 271 -25.83 -1.33 -5.61
N ILE A 272 -25.54 -0.16 -5.02
CA ILE A 272 -26.32 1.08 -5.20
C ILE A 272 -26.17 1.63 -6.62
N ASN A 273 -24.96 1.64 -7.16
CA ASN A 273 -24.65 2.32 -8.42
C ASN A 273 -24.76 1.40 -9.63
N ALA A 274 -24.31 0.16 -9.55
CA ALA A 274 -24.29 -0.81 -10.64
C ALA A 274 -25.37 -1.92 -10.50
N GLY A 275 -26.16 -1.90 -9.42
CA GLY A 275 -27.28 -2.84 -9.20
C GLY A 275 -26.87 -4.17 -8.57
N SER A 276 -25.60 -4.47 -8.37
CA SER A 276 -25.12 -5.70 -7.70
C SER A 276 -23.80 -5.43 -6.97
N PRO A 277 -23.55 -6.05 -5.81
CA PRO A 277 -22.27 -5.91 -5.08
C PRO A 277 -21.05 -6.35 -5.88
N LEU A 278 -21.21 -7.26 -6.83
CA LEU A 278 -20.13 -7.79 -7.66
C LEU A 278 -20.07 -7.17 -9.06
N ALA A 279 -21.03 -6.31 -9.42
CA ALA A 279 -20.98 -5.54 -10.66
C ALA A 279 -19.97 -4.40 -10.51
N THR A 280 -19.27 -4.07 -11.61
CA THR A 280 -18.32 -2.96 -11.61
C THR A 280 -18.99 -1.68 -12.12
N THR A 281 -18.60 -0.54 -11.56
CA THR A 281 -18.91 0.81 -12.07
C THR A 281 -17.90 1.29 -13.11
N TYR A 282 -16.84 0.52 -13.37
CA TYR A 282 -15.86 0.84 -14.41
C TYR A 282 -16.47 0.65 -15.81
N GLY A 283 -16.15 1.56 -16.71
CA GLY A 283 -16.60 1.49 -18.12
C GLY A 283 -15.92 0.37 -18.89
N SER A 284 -16.51 0.01 -20.03
CA SER A 284 -15.95 -1.03 -20.91
C SER A 284 -14.54 -0.70 -21.42
N ALA A 285 -14.19 0.58 -21.50
CA ALA A 285 -12.84 1.02 -21.86
C ALA A 285 -11.77 0.72 -20.80
N ASP A 286 -12.18 0.61 -19.52
CA ASP A 286 -11.30 0.33 -18.38
C ASP A 286 -11.23 -1.16 -18.04
N VAL A 287 -12.21 -1.94 -18.51
CA VAL A 287 -12.27 -3.40 -18.30
C VAL A 287 -11.75 -4.08 -19.56
N VAL A 288 -10.43 -4.19 -19.65
CA VAL A 288 -9.74 -4.77 -20.81
C VAL A 288 -9.29 -6.19 -20.49
N ALA A 289 -9.44 -7.10 -21.46
CA ALA A 289 -8.95 -8.47 -21.32
C ALA A 289 -7.42 -8.48 -21.11
N PRO A 290 -6.89 -9.39 -20.28
CA PRO A 290 -5.45 -9.53 -20.09
C PRO A 290 -4.75 -9.77 -21.44
N ALA A 291 -3.73 -8.96 -21.71
CA ALA A 291 -2.88 -9.11 -22.89
C ALA A 291 -1.46 -8.62 -22.57
N PHE A 292 -0.45 -9.35 -23.09
CA PHE A 292 0.93 -8.91 -22.95
C PHE A 292 1.29 -7.94 -24.08
N ASP A 293 1.41 -6.66 -23.73
CA ASP A 293 1.88 -5.63 -24.64
C ASP A 293 3.33 -5.28 -24.34
N LEU A 294 4.24 -5.59 -25.28
CA LEU A 294 5.66 -5.31 -25.15
C LEU A 294 5.96 -3.81 -25.02
N ALA A 295 5.14 -2.95 -25.61
CA ALA A 295 5.32 -1.50 -25.49
C ALA A 295 4.98 -1.02 -24.08
N VAL A 296 3.93 -1.58 -23.46
CA VAL A 296 3.56 -1.32 -22.06
C VAL A 296 4.64 -1.85 -21.11
N LEU A 297 5.10 -3.08 -21.31
CA LEU A 297 6.22 -3.66 -20.54
C LEU A 297 7.49 -2.80 -20.66
N GLY A 298 7.81 -2.35 -21.86
CA GLY A 298 8.95 -1.46 -22.09
C GLY A 298 8.83 -0.10 -21.38
N ARG A 299 7.59 0.41 -21.17
CA ARG A 299 7.36 1.62 -20.37
C ARG A 299 7.59 1.34 -18.88
N TYR A 300 7.10 0.23 -18.34
CA TYR A 300 7.36 -0.14 -16.93
C TYR A 300 8.85 -0.27 -16.65
N LEU A 301 9.64 -0.88 -17.55
CA LEU A 301 11.08 -1.02 -17.40
C LEU A 301 11.84 0.33 -17.37
N ARG A 302 11.29 1.37 -18.00
CA ARG A 302 11.87 2.73 -18.05
C ARG A 302 11.36 3.66 -16.96
N ASP A 303 10.31 3.22 -16.25
CA ASP A 303 9.71 4.01 -15.18
C ASP A 303 10.52 3.87 -13.89
N MET A 304 10.66 4.98 -13.13
CA MET A 304 11.40 4.97 -11.88
C MET A 304 10.83 4.01 -10.84
N GLN A 305 9.53 3.70 -10.90
CA GLN A 305 8.88 2.75 -9.99
C GLN A 305 9.31 1.31 -10.24
N PHE A 306 9.91 1.00 -11.38
CA PHE A 306 10.55 -0.29 -11.64
C PHE A 306 11.65 -0.60 -10.61
N VAL A 307 12.38 0.42 -10.14
CA VAL A 307 13.36 0.25 -9.06
C VAL A 307 12.70 -0.31 -7.80
N LEU A 308 11.49 0.11 -7.46
CA LEU A 308 10.75 -0.42 -6.31
C LEU A 308 10.39 -1.89 -6.50
N ILE A 309 10.01 -2.28 -7.72
CA ILE A 309 9.73 -3.70 -8.05
C ILE A 309 11.00 -4.53 -7.88
N VAL A 310 12.14 -4.04 -8.39
CA VAL A 310 13.44 -4.73 -8.26
C VAL A 310 13.84 -4.85 -6.79
N LEU A 311 13.68 -3.80 -6.00
CA LEU A 311 13.97 -3.84 -4.56
C LEU A 311 13.05 -4.84 -3.84
N ALA A 312 11.74 -4.83 -4.12
CA ALA A 312 10.79 -5.74 -3.51
C ALA A 312 11.05 -7.20 -3.93
N ALA A 313 11.26 -7.46 -5.21
CA ALA A 313 11.56 -8.80 -5.70
C ALA A 313 12.93 -9.30 -5.21
N GLY A 314 13.96 -8.45 -5.24
CA GLY A 314 15.31 -8.78 -4.78
C GLY A 314 15.37 -9.07 -3.28
N SER A 315 14.74 -8.21 -2.45
CA SER A 315 14.66 -8.44 -1.01
C SER A 315 13.86 -9.70 -0.65
N THR A 316 12.79 -9.99 -1.42
CA THR A 316 12.00 -11.21 -1.25
C THR A 316 12.80 -12.46 -1.64
N ALA A 317 13.44 -12.45 -2.80
CA ALA A 317 14.29 -13.56 -3.26
C ALA A 317 15.46 -13.82 -2.29
N TRP A 318 16.11 -12.76 -1.81
CA TRP A 318 17.13 -12.85 -0.77
C TRP A 318 16.58 -13.50 0.51
N SER A 319 15.40 -13.04 0.98
CA SER A 319 14.77 -13.58 2.19
C SER A 319 14.30 -15.04 2.03
N LEU A 320 13.91 -15.46 0.82
CA LEU A 320 13.60 -16.87 0.53
C LEU A 320 14.84 -17.74 0.58
N ARG A 321 16.00 -17.22 0.14
CA ARG A 321 17.26 -17.96 0.04
C ARG A 321 18.00 -18.06 1.37
N VAL A 322 18.08 -16.94 2.10
CA VAL A 322 18.94 -16.80 3.29
C VAL A 322 18.11 -16.75 4.58
N GLY A 323 16.85 -16.35 4.49
CA GLY A 323 15.96 -16.25 5.65
C GLY A 323 15.55 -17.62 6.18
N GLU A 324 15.51 -17.74 7.49
CA GLU A 324 15.06 -18.95 8.20
C GLU A 324 13.73 -18.72 8.90
N GLY A 325 13.02 -19.78 9.24
CA GLY A 325 11.81 -19.76 10.06
C GLY A 325 10.77 -18.75 9.56
N SER A 326 10.49 -17.76 10.38
CA SER A 326 9.44 -16.75 10.13
C SER A 326 9.77 -15.78 8.99
N VAL A 327 11.03 -15.38 8.79
CA VAL A 327 11.43 -14.52 7.66
C VAL A 327 11.12 -15.18 6.33
N ARG A 328 11.45 -16.47 6.20
CA ARG A 328 11.14 -17.23 4.98
C ARG A 328 9.63 -17.34 4.76
N GLN A 329 8.84 -17.48 5.84
CA GLN A 329 7.37 -17.52 5.73
C GLN A 329 6.79 -16.17 5.27
N VAL A 330 7.28 -15.05 5.81
CA VAL A 330 6.91 -13.70 5.32
C VAL A 330 7.29 -13.57 3.84
N ALA A 331 8.49 -13.99 3.46
CA ALA A 331 8.95 -13.93 2.08
C ALA A 331 8.08 -14.78 1.13
N LEU A 332 7.52 -15.93 1.59
CA LEU A 332 6.56 -16.71 0.81
C LEU A 332 5.23 -15.98 0.59
N VAL A 333 4.69 -15.33 1.64
CA VAL A 333 3.49 -14.50 1.51
C VAL A 333 3.73 -13.37 0.50
N VAL A 334 4.86 -12.67 0.64
CA VAL A 334 5.25 -11.55 -0.23
C VAL A 334 5.48 -12.02 -1.66
N ALA A 335 6.14 -13.15 -1.87
CA ALA A 335 6.34 -13.72 -3.20
C ALA A 335 5.01 -14.04 -3.89
N GLY A 336 4.05 -14.64 -3.18
CA GLY A 336 2.70 -14.87 -3.69
C GLY A 336 2.01 -13.57 -4.07
N ASN A 337 2.11 -12.53 -3.24
CA ASN A 337 1.58 -11.21 -3.55
C ASN A 337 2.23 -10.58 -4.78
N LEU A 338 3.56 -10.59 -4.87
CA LEU A 338 4.27 -10.05 -6.03
C LEU A 338 3.89 -10.76 -7.32
N VAL A 339 3.85 -12.09 -7.31
CA VAL A 339 3.50 -12.89 -8.50
C VAL A 339 2.09 -12.54 -9.00
N VAL A 340 1.09 -12.51 -8.12
CA VAL A 340 -0.30 -12.23 -8.51
C VAL A 340 -0.45 -10.80 -9.00
N ASN A 341 0.06 -9.81 -8.24
CA ASN A 341 -0.10 -8.41 -8.60
C ASN A 341 0.70 -8.03 -9.86
N LEU A 342 1.97 -8.44 -9.94
CA LEU A 342 2.78 -8.17 -11.14
C LEU A 342 2.22 -8.93 -12.36
N GLY A 343 1.76 -10.18 -12.17
CA GLY A 343 1.07 -10.92 -13.21
C GLY A 343 -0.14 -10.15 -13.76
N PHE A 344 -0.96 -9.59 -12.89
CA PHE A 344 -2.10 -8.77 -13.28
C PHE A 344 -1.67 -7.47 -13.99
N PHE A 345 -0.82 -6.64 -13.35
CA PHE A 345 -0.48 -5.34 -13.91
C PHE A 345 0.37 -5.42 -15.19
N LEU A 346 1.25 -6.41 -15.30
CA LEU A 346 2.06 -6.58 -16.50
C LEU A 346 1.28 -7.24 -17.66
N SER A 347 0.18 -7.95 -17.37
CA SER A 347 -0.74 -8.45 -18.39
C SER A 347 -1.88 -7.47 -18.71
N HIS A 348 -1.97 -6.34 -18.00
CA HIS A 348 -2.98 -5.32 -18.31
C HIS A 348 -2.41 -4.35 -19.35
N PRO A 349 -3.06 -4.18 -20.52
CA PRO A 349 -2.49 -3.40 -21.65
C PRO A 349 -2.56 -1.88 -21.44
N VAL A 350 -2.74 -1.41 -20.21
CA VAL A 350 -2.75 0.00 -19.82
C VAL A 350 -1.60 0.27 -18.85
N PHE A 351 -0.73 1.22 -19.22
CA PHE A 351 0.39 1.62 -18.37
C PHE A 351 -0.08 2.46 -17.18
N THR A 352 0.00 1.89 -15.99
CA THR A 352 -0.41 2.53 -14.73
C THR A 352 0.65 2.34 -13.64
N PRO A 353 1.78 3.06 -13.75
CA PRO A 353 2.98 2.80 -12.92
C PRO A 353 2.73 2.96 -11.42
N TYR A 354 1.83 3.84 -11.01
CA TYR A 354 1.50 4.04 -9.59
C TYR A 354 0.77 2.85 -8.93
N TYR A 355 0.27 1.88 -9.70
CA TYR A 355 -0.34 0.67 -9.12
C TYR A 355 0.69 -0.30 -8.54
N VAL A 356 1.93 -0.28 -9.05
CA VAL A 356 2.98 -1.15 -8.53
C VAL A 356 3.60 -0.63 -7.24
N VAL A 357 3.40 0.65 -6.91
CA VAL A 357 3.93 1.26 -5.67
C VAL A 357 3.34 0.60 -4.42
N PRO A 358 2.02 0.42 -4.24
CA PRO A 358 1.45 -0.21 -3.06
C PRO A 358 1.96 -1.64 -2.83
N ILE A 359 2.03 -2.48 -3.90
CA ILE A 359 2.51 -3.86 -3.73
C ILE A 359 3.99 -3.91 -3.39
N ALA A 360 4.82 -3.07 -4.01
CA ALA A 360 6.23 -3.00 -3.69
C ALA A 360 6.43 -2.56 -2.22
N MET A 361 5.68 -1.57 -1.77
CA MET A 361 5.78 -1.05 -0.40
C MET A 361 5.23 -2.04 0.64
N LEU A 362 4.10 -2.71 0.40
CA LEU A 362 3.61 -3.79 1.26
C LEU A 362 4.69 -4.88 1.41
N SER A 363 5.33 -5.26 0.30
CA SER A 363 6.38 -6.27 0.26
C SER A 363 7.60 -5.83 1.08
N LEU A 364 8.09 -4.63 0.83
CA LEU A 364 9.28 -4.08 1.51
C LEU A 364 9.04 -3.91 3.02
N TRP A 365 7.88 -3.38 3.44
CA TRP A 365 7.52 -3.27 4.86
C TRP A 365 7.45 -4.64 5.54
N SER A 366 6.79 -5.62 4.90
CA SER A 366 6.67 -6.98 5.45
C SER A 366 8.04 -7.63 5.67
N VAL A 367 8.91 -7.56 4.66
CA VAL A 367 10.26 -8.15 4.72
C VAL A 367 11.13 -7.39 5.72
N ALA A 368 11.13 -6.05 5.69
CA ALA A 368 11.94 -5.24 6.59
C ALA A 368 11.62 -5.54 8.06
N PHE A 369 10.35 -5.52 8.43
CA PHE A 369 9.94 -5.83 9.80
C PHE A 369 10.20 -7.29 10.18
N ALA A 370 10.06 -8.24 9.24
CA ALA A 370 10.38 -9.64 9.52
C ALA A 370 11.84 -9.82 9.91
N TRP A 371 12.76 -9.14 9.23
CA TRP A 371 14.19 -9.15 9.59
C TRP A 371 14.46 -8.43 10.90
N LEU A 372 13.80 -7.31 11.18
CA LEU A 372 14.01 -6.54 12.41
C LEU A 372 13.46 -7.22 13.67
N MET A 373 12.42 -8.05 13.52
CA MET A 373 11.76 -8.76 14.63
C MET A 373 12.42 -10.09 14.98
N GLN A 374 13.41 -10.57 14.23
CA GLN A 374 14.08 -11.82 14.57
C GLN A 374 14.90 -11.68 15.85
N PRO A 375 14.71 -12.59 16.84
CA PRO A 375 15.62 -12.69 17.97
C PRO A 375 16.97 -13.21 17.46
N GLU A 376 17.98 -12.35 17.56
CA GLU A 376 19.42 -12.63 17.48
C GLU A 376 19.91 -13.79 16.61
N GLN A 377 19.84 -13.69 15.30
CA GLN A 377 20.76 -14.45 14.42
C GLN A 377 22.16 -13.81 14.31
N VAL A 378 22.42 -12.75 15.06
CA VAL A 378 23.70 -12.02 15.06
C VAL A 378 24.86 -12.86 15.63
N VAL A 379 24.55 -13.91 16.40
CA VAL A 379 25.57 -14.82 16.97
C VAL A 379 26.05 -15.87 15.94
N ALA A 380 25.22 -16.24 14.97
CA ALA A 380 25.56 -17.28 13.99
C ALA A 380 26.58 -16.82 12.94
N LEU A 381 26.49 -15.59 12.45
CA LEU A 381 27.47 -15.02 11.51
C LEU A 381 28.86 -14.80 12.18
N GLY A 382 28.88 -14.50 13.47
CA GLY A 382 30.09 -14.40 14.25
C GLY A 382 30.75 -15.77 14.54
N ARG A 383 29.97 -16.85 14.64
CA ARG A 383 30.49 -18.21 14.89
C ARG A 383 30.93 -18.90 13.60
N ALA A 384 30.32 -18.62 12.48
CA ALA A 384 30.73 -19.20 11.18
C ALA A 384 32.12 -18.70 10.73
N THR A 385 32.51 -17.49 11.10
CA THR A 385 33.88 -16.96 10.84
C THR A 385 34.92 -17.49 11.80
N THR A 386 34.54 -18.02 12.97
CA THR A 386 35.47 -18.66 13.91
C THR A 386 35.70 -20.14 13.67
N SER A 387 34.85 -20.81 12.85
CA SER A 387 35.01 -22.22 12.50
C SER A 387 35.82 -22.47 11.22
N LEU A 388 36.29 -21.44 10.54
CA LEU A 388 37.31 -21.58 9.50
C LEU A 388 38.68 -21.67 10.17
N GLY A 389 38.91 -22.85 10.67
CA GLY A 389 40.04 -23.49 11.27
C GLY A 389 41.43 -22.91 11.05
N VAL A 390 42.10 -22.68 12.14
CA VAL A 390 43.54 -22.94 12.20
C VAL A 390 43.68 -24.30 12.89
N PRO A 391 44.23 -25.33 12.26
CA PRO A 391 44.58 -26.55 12.94
C PRO A 391 45.75 -26.24 13.86
N SER A 392 45.54 -26.47 15.16
CA SER A 392 46.62 -26.49 16.13
C SER A 392 47.64 -27.59 15.74
N ARG A 393 48.81 -27.18 15.38
CA ARG A 393 50.02 -28.01 15.49
C ARG A 393 50.61 -27.91 16.91
#